data_f615c9537e22165186331f22db705c2f
#
_entry.id   f615c9537e22165186331f22db705c2f
#
_cell.length_a   1.000
_cell.length_b   1.000
_cell.length_c   1.000
_cell.angle_alpha   90.00
_cell.angle_beta   90.00
_cell.angle_gamma   90.00
#
_symmetry.space_group_name_H-M   'P 1'
#
loop_
_entity.id
_entity.type
_entity.pdbx_description
1 polymer ?
#
loop_
_entity_poly.entity_id
_entity_poly.type
_entity_poly.pdbx_seq_one_letter_code
_entity_poly.pdbx_strand_id
1 'polypeptide(L)'
;MEIKLGKGKILFKKMFKIIKISLIIFSISFNLNACSNKILVDKLQKGEKIIFIRHALAPGSGDPSNFQLGDCNTQRNLNIKGIEQSKKIGLFFNQNNIPIDEVLSSEWCRCKDTAKYAFNNFKTYNALNSFFSEKFKKNKDKQILQLKEYLRNWKSKKNLVLITHYVVILETLNKTVSSGEIVIADKNLNFIGSITDY
;
A
#
# COMPACT_ATOMS: atom_id res chain seq x y z
N MET A 1 13.15 -65.05 12.05
CA MET A 1 12.27 -64.09 11.34
C MET A 1 12.32 -62.77 12.13
N GLU A 2 13.40 -62.01 12.00
CA GLU A 2 13.54 -60.72 12.68
C GLU A 2 13.10 -59.57 11.75
N ILE A 3 12.04 -58.95 12.12
CA ILE A 3 11.29 -58.02 11.30
C ILE A 3 11.84 -56.59 11.45
N LYS A 4 12.17 -56.00 10.33
CA LYS A 4 12.46 -54.59 9.96
C LYS A 4 11.68 -53.53 10.74
N LEU A 5 11.94 -53.33 12.04
CA LEU A 5 11.37 -52.20 12.85
C LEU A 5 12.28 -50.96 12.93
N GLY A 6 13.51 -51.06 12.40
CA GLY A 6 14.48 -49.94 12.54
C GLY A 6 14.30 -48.77 11.59
N LYS A 7 13.89 -49.00 10.33
CA LYS A 7 13.81 -47.94 9.29
C LYS A 7 12.65 -46.95 9.50
N GLY A 8 11.50 -47.40 10.01
CA GLY A 8 10.35 -46.54 10.27
C GLY A 8 10.59 -45.49 11.39
N LYS A 9 11.27 -45.94 12.46
CA LYS A 9 11.59 -45.02 13.59
C LYS A 9 12.58 -43.90 13.21
N ILE A 10 13.54 -44.23 12.32
CA ILE A 10 14.51 -43.22 11.82
C ILE A 10 13.84 -42.21 10.89
N LEU A 11 12.94 -42.67 10.01
CA LEU A 11 12.18 -41.82 9.12
C LEU A 11 11.24 -40.88 9.90
N PHE A 12 10.56 -41.39 10.91
CA PHE A 12 9.67 -40.63 11.79
C PHE A 12 10.41 -39.57 12.58
N LYS A 13 11.60 -39.88 13.14
CA LYS A 13 12.47 -38.91 13.82
C LYS A 13 12.96 -37.80 12.87
N LYS A 14 13.33 -38.13 11.62
CA LYS A 14 13.71 -37.15 10.60
C LYS A 14 12.55 -36.23 10.23
N MET A 15 11.36 -36.77 10.01
CA MET A 15 10.15 -36.00 9.75
C MET A 15 9.82 -35.01 10.90
N PHE A 16 9.86 -35.47 12.15
CA PHE A 16 9.62 -34.62 13.32
C PHE A 16 10.67 -33.50 13.46
N LYS A 17 11.92 -33.79 13.10
CA LYS A 17 12.98 -32.76 13.13
C LYS A 17 12.77 -31.69 12.04
N ILE A 18 12.34 -32.09 10.84
CA ILE A 18 12.03 -31.16 9.74
C ILE A 18 10.82 -30.27 10.11
N ILE A 19 9.76 -30.86 10.68
CA ILE A 19 8.56 -30.12 11.12
C ILE A 19 8.94 -29.10 12.21
N LYS A 20 9.76 -29.47 13.20
CA LYS A 20 10.21 -28.54 14.25
C LYS A 20 11.05 -27.40 13.68
N ILE A 21 11.96 -27.67 12.74
CA ILE A 21 12.77 -26.64 12.09
C ILE A 21 11.88 -25.70 11.26
N SER A 22 10.91 -26.21 10.53
CA SER A 22 9.96 -25.42 9.75
C SER A 22 9.11 -24.50 10.64
N LEU A 23 8.64 -25.00 11.80
CA LEU A 23 7.88 -24.22 12.78
C LEU A 23 8.73 -23.09 13.40
N ILE A 24 10.00 -23.36 13.68
CA ILE A 24 10.92 -22.36 14.23
C ILE A 24 11.20 -21.26 13.20
N ILE A 25 11.46 -21.62 11.95
CA ILE A 25 11.70 -20.63 10.87
C ILE A 25 10.46 -19.78 10.65
N PHE A 26 9.26 -20.37 10.66
CA PHE A 26 8.00 -19.66 10.51
C PHE A 26 7.76 -18.67 11.67
N SER A 27 8.04 -19.07 12.92
CA SER A 27 7.88 -18.19 14.08
C SER A 27 8.89 -17.03 14.10
N ILE A 28 10.12 -17.25 13.64
CA ILE A 28 11.14 -16.19 13.52
C ILE A 28 10.73 -15.17 12.45
N SER A 29 10.25 -15.62 11.28
CA SER A 29 9.81 -14.75 10.19
C SER A 29 8.62 -13.87 10.60
N PHE A 30 7.67 -14.42 11.35
CA PHE A 30 6.51 -13.70 11.88
C PHE A 30 6.92 -12.59 12.87
N ASN A 31 7.88 -12.87 13.76
CA ASN A 31 8.37 -11.88 14.72
C ASN A 31 9.16 -10.74 14.04
N LEU A 32 9.90 -11.02 12.96
CA LEU A 32 10.64 -9.99 12.23
C LEU A 32 9.70 -9.01 11.51
N ASN A 33 8.62 -9.48 10.90
CA ASN A 33 7.63 -8.63 10.26
C ASN A 33 6.88 -7.74 11.28
N ALA A 34 6.50 -8.30 12.41
CA ALA A 34 5.84 -7.56 13.49
C ALA A 34 6.76 -6.45 14.06
N CYS A 35 8.04 -6.74 14.24
CA CYS A 35 9.03 -5.76 14.71
C CYS A 35 9.24 -4.64 13.68
N SER A 36 9.34 -4.99 12.40
CA SER A 36 9.48 -4.02 11.30
C SER A 36 8.27 -3.08 11.21
N ASN A 37 7.06 -3.61 11.26
CA ASN A 37 5.84 -2.81 11.24
C ASN A 37 5.76 -1.87 12.44
N LYS A 38 6.14 -2.32 13.64
CA LYS A 38 6.18 -1.47 14.83
C LYS A 38 7.09 -0.26 14.64
N ILE A 39 8.29 -0.45 14.11
CA ILE A 39 9.24 0.65 13.84
C ILE A 39 8.64 1.66 12.85
N LEU A 40 7.91 1.19 11.82
CA LEU A 40 7.26 2.07 10.85
C LEU A 40 6.09 2.83 11.50
N VAL A 41 5.30 2.19 12.34
CA VAL A 41 4.23 2.82 13.11
C VAL A 41 4.78 3.93 14.00
N ASP A 42 5.84 3.66 14.75
CA ASP A 42 6.50 4.66 15.61
C ASP A 42 6.97 5.90 14.81
N LYS A 43 7.45 5.68 13.57
CA LYS A 43 7.82 6.79 12.66
C LYS A 43 6.60 7.56 12.16
N LEU A 44 5.49 6.89 11.87
CA LEU A 44 4.24 7.51 11.44
C LEU A 44 3.58 8.31 12.56
N GLN A 45 3.64 7.84 13.81
CA GLN A 45 3.12 8.56 14.98
C GLN A 45 3.86 9.88 15.24
N LYS A 46 5.15 9.95 14.89
CA LYS A 46 5.94 11.19 14.97
C LYS A 46 5.53 12.24 13.93
N GLY A 47 4.74 11.87 12.92
CA GLY A 47 4.30 12.76 11.85
C GLY A 47 5.42 13.11 10.86
N GLU A 48 5.20 14.16 10.07
CA GLU A 48 6.13 14.71 9.06
C GLU A 48 6.52 13.71 7.95
N LYS A 49 5.67 12.71 7.68
CA LYS A 49 5.87 11.74 6.60
C LYS A 49 4.92 12.00 5.45
N ILE A 50 5.39 11.67 4.26
CA ILE A 50 4.60 11.58 3.04
C ILE A 50 4.25 10.10 2.85
N ILE A 51 2.96 9.79 2.83
CA ILE A 51 2.43 8.44 2.77
C ILE A 51 1.72 8.27 1.44
N PHE A 52 2.28 7.44 0.57
CA PHE A 52 1.62 7.05 -0.66
C PHE A 52 0.85 5.76 -0.43
N ILE A 53 -0.40 5.71 -0.87
CA ILE A 53 -1.22 4.51 -0.86
C ILE A 53 -1.68 4.24 -2.29
N ARG A 54 -1.26 3.11 -2.87
CA ARG A 54 -1.89 2.68 -4.11
C ARG A 54 -3.35 2.35 -3.80
N HIS A 55 -4.28 2.81 -4.66
CA HIS A 55 -5.69 2.47 -4.51
C HIS A 55 -5.88 0.99 -4.18
N ALA A 56 -6.89 0.67 -3.38
CA ALA A 56 -7.21 -0.68 -2.97
C ALA A 56 -7.58 -1.57 -4.17
N LEU A 57 -7.82 -2.85 -3.92
CA LEU A 57 -8.01 -3.86 -4.95
C LEU A 57 -9.16 -3.50 -5.91
N ALA A 58 -8.79 -3.18 -7.15
CA ALA A 58 -9.66 -3.04 -8.29
C ALA A 58 -9.24 -4.09 -9.32
N PRO A 59 -9.97 -5.18 -9.53
CA PRO A 59 -9.58 -6.28 -10.42
C PRO A 59 -9.38 -5.83 -11.87
N GLY A 60 -8.46 -6.50 -12.57
CA GLY A 60 -8.12 -6.21 -13.96
C GLY A 60 -6.97 -5.20 -14.13
N SER A 61 -6.76 -4.75 -15.35
CA SER A 61 -5.71 -3.82 -15.75
C SER A 61 -6.29 -2.73 -16.66
N GLY A 62 -5.77 -1.51 -16.53
CA GLY A 62 -6.26 -0.35 -17.28
C GLY A 62 -7.68 0.08 -16.89
N ASP A 63 -8.27 0.89 -17.71
CA ASP A 63 -9.68 1.29 -17.66
C ASP A 63 -10.36 0.94 -19.00
N PRO A 64 -11.69 0.81 -19.08
CA PRO A 64 -12.42 0.55 -20.32
C PRO A 64 -12.14 1.61 -21.39
N SER A 65 -12.34 1.28 -22.66
CA SER A 65 -12.07 2.19 -23.80
C SER A 65 -12.96 3.45 -23.78
N ASN A 66 -14.17 3.33 -23.21
CA ASN A 66 -15.11 4.44 -23.03
C ASN A 66 -14.87 5.26 -21.77
N PHE A 67 -13.68 5.14 -21.14
CA PHE A 67 -13.33 5.85 -19.91
C PHE A 67 -13.63 7.34 -19.97
N GLN A 68 -14.35 7.83 -18.96
CA GLN A 68 -14.58 9.25 -18.69
C GLN A 68 -14.25 9.57 -17.23
N LEU A 69 -13.44 10.62 -17.02
CA LEU A 69 -13.16 11.13 -15.69
C LEU A 69 -14.44 11.74 -15.11
N GLY A 70 -14.83 11.32 -13.92
CA GLY A 70 -16.09 11.76 -13.28
C GLY A 70 -17.25 10.78 -13.39
N ASP A 71 -17.27 9.90 -14.40
CA ASP A 71 -18.27 8.83 -14.50
C ASP A 71 -17.68 7.47 -14.08
N CYS A 72 -18.04 7.04 -12.88
CA CYS A 72 -17.53 5.77 -12.31
C CYS A 72 -18.02 4.53 -13.07
N ASN A 73 -19.11 4.60 -13.81
CA ASN A 73 -19.61 3.46 -14.60
C ASN A 73 -18.70 3.13 -15.78
N THR A 74 -17.87 4.08 -16.20
CA THR A 74 -16.89 3.93 -17.28
C THR A 74 -15.49 3.59 -16.79
N GLN A 75 -15.33 3.34 -15.49
CA GLN A 75 -14.03 3.11 -14.86
C GLN A 75 -13.91 1.71 -14.27
N ARG A 76 -12.69 1.25 -14.14
CA ARG A 76 -12.37 0.08 -13.32
C ARG A 76 -12.40 0.48 -11.85
N ASN A 77 -13.32 -0.11 -11.09
CA ASN A 77 -13.63 0.25 -9.72
C ASN A 77 -13.17 -0.81 -8.71
N LEU A 78 -13.22 -0.48 -7.43
CA LEU A 78 -13.00 -1.43 -6.35
C LEU A 78 -14.05 -2.54 -6.39
N ASN A 79 -13.63 -3.77 -6.09
CA ASN A 79 -14.57 -4.82 -5.72
C ASN A 79 -14.81 -4.85 -4.20
N ILE A 80 -15.63 -5.77 -3.71
CA ILE A 80 -15.94 -5.92 -2.28
C ILE A 80 -14.66 -6.07 -1.45
N LYS A 81 -13.70 -6.88 -1.92
CA LYS A 81 -12.40 -7.05 -1.22
C LYS A 81 -11.59 -5.75 -1.17
N GLY A 82 -11.67 -4.93 -2.22
CA GLY A 82 -11.03 -3.62 -2.24
C GLY A 82 -11.67 -2.63 -1.27
N ILE A 83 -12.99 -2.68 -1.13
CA ILE A 83 -13.71 -1.88 -0.12
C ILE A 83 -13.30 -2.30 1.29
N GLU A 84 -13.26 -3.60 1.56
CA GLU A 84 -12.81 -4.15 2.85
C GLU A 84 -11.34 -3.77 3.13
N GLN A 85 -10.47 -3.86 2.14
CA GLN A 85 -9.08 -3.44 2.24
C GLN A 85 -8.98 -1.96 2.59
N SER A 86 -9.76 -1.11 1.95
CA SER A 86 -9.80 0.34 2.25
C SER A 86 -10.21 0.60 3.70
N LYS A 87 -11.23 -0.10 4.22
CA LYS A 87 -11.65 0.00 5.61
C LYS A 87 -10.54 -0.43 6.58
N LYS A 88 -9.82 -1.51 6.27
CA LYS A 88 -8.68 -1.98 7.09
C LYS A 88 -7.55 -0.94 7.12
N ILE A 89 -7.25 -0.28 6.00
CA ILE A 89 -6.31 0.85 5.98
C ILE A 89 -6.75 1.91 6.98
N GLY A 90 -8.00 2.33 6.95
CA GLY A 90 -8.52 3.33 7.89
C GLY A 90 -8.42 2.90 9.35
N LEU A 91 -8.78 1.64 9.64
CA LEU A 91 -8.65 1.06 10.98
C LEU A 91 -7.19 1.05 11.45
N PHE A 92 -6.24 0.70 10.59
CA PHE A 92 -4.80 0.74 10.89
C PHE A 92 -4.35 2.14 11.33
N PHE A 93 -4.70 3.18 10.60
CA PHE A 93 -4.36 4.56 10.97
C PHE A 93 -4.97 4.99 12.29
N ASN A 94 -6.24 4.66 12.52
CA ASN A 94 -6.98 5.03 13.72
C ASN A 94 -6.45 4.28 14.96
N GLN A 95 -6.34 2.96 14.90
CA GLN A 95 -5.88 2.13 16.01
C GLN A 95 -4.45 2.47 16.45
N ASN A 96 -3.62 2.91 15.54
CA ASN A 96 -2.25 3.32 15.82
C ASN A 96 -2.10 4.82 16.10
N ASN A 97 -3.20 5.57 16.22
CA ASN A 97 -3.19 7.03 16.49
C ASN A 97 -2.23 7.81 15.56
N ILE A 98 -2.19 7.45 14.26
CA ILE A 98 -1.32 8.09 13.28
C ILE A 98 -1.88 9.47 12.92
N PRO A 99 -1.15 10.58 13.22
CA PRO A 99 -1.65 11.93 12.96
C PRO A 99 -1.64 12.23 11.45
N ILE A 100 -2.80 12.61 10.90
CA ILE A 100 -2.96 12.99 9.50
C ILE A 100 -3.28 14.49 9.44
N ASP A 101 -2.60 15.20 8.55
CA ASP A 101 -2.85 16.59 8.20
C ASP A 101 -3.94 16.68 7.13
N GLU A 102 -3.68 16.03 6.01
CA GLU A 102 -4.53 16.05 4.85
C GLU A 102 -4.48 14.71 4.11
N VAL A 103 -5.60 14.36 3.48
CA VAL A 103 -5.71 13.23 2.56
C VAL A 103 -6.00 13.76 1.17
N LEU A 104 -5.09 13.53 0.24
CA LEU A 104 -5.27 13.84 -1.18
C LEU A 104 -5.48 12.57 -1.98
N SER A 105 -6.39 12.60 -2.94
CA SER A 105 -6.72 11.48 -3.80
C SER A 105 -6.63 11.86 -5.27
N SER A 106 -6.20 10.92 -6.10
CA SER A 106 -6.48 10.97 -7.54
C SER A 106 -7.99 11.11 -7.79
N GLU A 107 -8.35 11.72 -8.90
CA GLU A 107 -9.74 11.89 -9.33
C GLU A 107 -10.40 10.60 -9.85
N TRP A 108 -9.65 9.51 -10.04
CA TRP A 108 -10.20 8.19 -10.40
C TRP A 108 -11.07 7.62 -9.30
N CYS A 109 -12.20 7.04 -9.67
CA CYS A 109 -13.20 6.53 -8.71
C CYS A 109 -12.61 5.53 -7.73
N ARG A 110 -11.77 4.58 -8.17
CA ARG A 110 -11.10 3.63 -7.26
C ARG A 110 -10.19 4.29 -6.21
N CYS A 111 -9.58 5.45 -6.53
CA CYS A 111 -8.80 6.21 -5.55
C CYS A 111 -9.72 6.98 -4.60
N LYS A 112 -10.75 7.64 -5.11
CA LYS A 112 -11.75 8.35 -4.30
C LYS A 112 -12.47 7.38 -3.35
N ASP A 113 -12.83 6.20 -3.83
CA ASP A 113 -13.47 5.18 -2.98
C ASP A 113 -12.50 4.65 -1.92
N THR A 114 -11.22 4.42 -2.27
CA THR A 114 -10.20 4.06 -1.26
C THR A 114 -10.10 5.15 -0.20
N ALA A 115 -10.04 6.43 -0.59
CA ALA A 115 -9.98 7.56 0.33
C ALA A 115 -11.23 7.65 1.20
N LYS A 116 -12.41 7.52 0.60
CA LYS A 116 -13.71 7.57 1.28
C LYS A 116 -13.84 6.49 2.35
N TYR A 117 -13.54 5.23 2.00
CA TYR A 117 -13.70 4.12 2.94
C TYR A 117 -12.61 4.07 4.02
N ALA A 118 -11.40 4.60 3.73
CA ALA A 118 -10.32 4.62 4.70
C ALA A 118 -10.37 5.86 5.63
N PHE A 119 -10.65 7.03 5.10
CA PHE A 119 -10.45 8.31 5.81
C PHE A 119 -11.68 9.19 5.88
N ASN A 120 -12.74 8.89 5.12
CA ASN A 120 -13.97 9.68 4.98
C ASN A 120 -13.75 11.08 4.38
N ASN A 121 -12.85 11.89 4.93
CA ASN A 121 -12.51 13.24 4.49
C ASN A 121 -11.26 13.25 3.59
N PHE A 122 -11.39 13.77 2.37
CA PHE A 122 -10.28 13.90 1.42
C PHE A 122 -10.56 15.01 0.39
N LYS A 123 -9.51 15.48 -0.28
CA LYS A 123 -9.61 16.35 -1.46
C LYS A 123 -9.04 15.63 -2.68
N THR A 124 -9.56 15.93 -3.85
CA THR A 124 -8.95 15.45 -5.10
C THR A 124 -7.78 16.34 -5.52
N TYR A 125 -6.75 15.72 -6.08
CA TYR A 125 -5.60 16.42 -6.63
C TYR A 125 -5.16 15.75 -7.92
N ASN A 126 -5.25 16.48 -9.04
CA ASN A 126 -5.01 15.96 -10.38
C ASN A 126 -3.58 15.46 -10.62
N ALA A 127 -2.59 15.99 -9.89
CA ALA A 127 -1.21 15.49 -9.95
C ALA A 127 -1.05 14.05 -9.46
N LEU A 128 -2.06 13.48 -8.78
CA LEU A 128 -2.12 12.07 -8.37
C LEU A 128 -2.80 11.16 -9.40
N ASN A 129 -3.25 11.70 -10.52
CA ASN A 129 -3.97 10.97 -11.56
C ASN A 129 -3.07 9.95 -12.29
N SER A 130 -3.69 8.91 -12.85
CA SER A 130 -2.97 7.89 -13.61
C SER A 130 -2.53 8.42 -14.97
N PHE A 131 -1.28 8.16 -15.32
CA PHE A 131 -0.76 8.31 -16.68
C PHE A 131 -0.38 6.95 -17.30
N PHE A 132 -1.01 5.86 -16.85
CA PHE A 132 -0.73 4.51 -17.30
C PHE A 132 -1.11 4.28 -18.76
N SER A 133 -2.28 4.76 -19.19
CA SER A 133 -2.72 4.60 -20.58
C SER A 133 -2.06 5.62 -21.50
N GLU A 134 -1.86 5.26 -22.77
CA GLU A 134 -1.26 6.13 -23.79
C GLU A 134 -1.97 7.50 -23.90
N LYS A 135 -3.29 7.52 -23.73
CA LYS A 135 -4.09 8.76 -23.70
C LYS A 135 -3.60 9.79 -22.67
N PHE A 136 -3.10 9.33 -21.53
CA PHE A 136 -2.69 10.16 -20.40
C PHE A 136 -1.17 10.26 -20.21
N LYS A 137 -0.39 9.44 -20.91
CA LYS A 137 1.07 9.37 -20.80
C LYS A 137 1.76 10.72 -20.97
N LYS A 138 1.24 11.55 -21.88
CA LYS A 138 1.73 12.94 -22.12
C LYS A 138 1.66 13.85 -20.89
N ASN A 139 0.84 13.50 -19.89
CA ASN A 139 0.67 14.32 -18.69
C ASN A 139 1.72 14.01 -17.61
N LYS A 140 2.51 12.91 -17.76
CA LYS A 140 3.41 12.39 -16.73
C LYS A 140 4.33 13.48 -16.16
N ASP A 141 5.12 14.10 -16.99
CA ASP A 141 6.18 15.02 -16.54
C ASP A 141 5.60 16.24 -15.82
N LYS A 142 4.53 16.82 -16.38
CA LYS A 142 3.80 17.93 -15.76
C LYS A 142 3.21 17.53 -14.40
N GLN A 143 2.56 16.37 -14.31
CA GLN A 143 1.94 15.90 -13.07
C GLN A 143 2.99 15.63 -11.98
N ILE A 144 4.09 14.96 -12.32
CA ILE A 144 5.17 14.67 -11.37
C ILE A 144 5.85 15.97 -10.91
N LEU A 145 6.06 16.95 -11.80
CA LEU A 145 6.58 18.25 -11.41
C LEU A 145 5.65 18.96 -10.42
N GLN A 146 4.35 19.04 -10.71
CA GLN A 146 3.34 19.62 -9.83
C GLN A 146 3.29 18.91 -8.47
N LEU A 147 3.33 17.57 -8.46
CA LEU A 147 3.35 16.81 -7.23
C LEU A 147 4.59 17.15 -6.39
N LYS A 148 5.78 17.13 -6.98
CA LYS A 148 7.04 17.46 -6.29
C LYS A 148 7.05 18.89 -5.75
N GLU A 149 6.48 19.82 -6.47
CA GLU A 149 6.35 21.21 -6.02
C GLU A 149 5.40 21.32 -4.81
N TYR A 150 4.24 20.69 -4.87
CA TYR A 150 3.31 20.61 -3.74
C TYR A 150 4.00 20.03 -2.49
N LEU A 151 4.69 18.90 -2.64
CA LEU A 151 5.37 18.21 -1.54
C LEU A 151 6.49 19.07 -0.91
N ARG A 152 7.25 19.79 -1.72
CA ARG A 152 8.28 20.74 -1.25
C ARG A 152 7.71 21.88 -0.39
N ASN A 153 6.52 22.35 -0.74
CA ASN A 153 5.84 23.45 -0.06
C ASN A 153 5.02 23.00 1.15
N TRP A 154 4.76 21.71 1.31
CA TRP A 154 4.03 21.17 2.44
C TRP A 154 4.87 21.23 3.73
N LYS A 155 4.35 21.89 4.79
CA LYS A 155 5.10 22.22 6.02
C LYS A 155 4.46 21.70 7.31
N SER A 156 3.49 20.79 7.23
CA SER A 156 2.82 20.26 8.41
C SER A 156 3.74 19.41 9.30
N LYS A 157 3.40 19.34 10.59
CA LYS A 157 3.98 18.42 11.58
C LYS A 157 3.28 17.07 11.61
N LYS A 158 2.10 16.94 11.01
CA LYS A 158 1.37 15.69 10.83
C LYS A 158 1.79 15.01 9.53
N ASN A 159 1.20 13.87 9.19
CA ASN A 159 1.48 13.16 7.93
C ASN A 159 0.57 13.63 6.80
N LEU A 160 1.07 13.60 5.58
CA LEU A 160 0.31 13.78 4.36
C LEU A 160 0.01 12.41 3.74
N VAL A 161 -1.26 12.13 3.43
CA VAL A 161 -1.68 10.88 2.78
C VAL A 161 -2.06 11.15 1.33
N LEU A 162 -1.47 10.39 0.40
CA LEU A 162 -1.63 10.50 -1.04
C LEU A 162 -2.17 9.19 -1.61
N ILE A 163 -3.44 9.15 -2.00
CA ILE A 163 -4.06 7.97 -2.59
C ILE A 163 -4.00 8.07 -4.10
N THR A 164 -3.24 7.17 -4.71
CA THR A 164 -2.85 7.29 -6.11
C THR A 164 -2.69 5.94 -6.80
N HIS A 165 -1.95 5.91 -7.88
CA HIS A 165 -1.75 4.77 -8.77
C HIS A 165 -0.31 4.26 -8.74
N TYR A 166 -0.15 2.99 -9.12
CA TYR A 166 1.16 2.36 -9.27
C TYR A 166 2.19 3.23 -10.01
N VAL A 167 1.78 3.78 -11.15
CA VAL A 167 2.70 4.57 -12.01
C VAL A 167 3.18 5.86 -11.36
N VAL A 168 2.37 6.51 -10.54
CA VAL A 168 2.75 7.73 -9.82
C VAL A 168 3.75 7.40 -8.71
N ILE A 169 3.52 6.33 -7.96
CA ILE A 169 4.44 5.88 -6.90
C ILE A 169 5.77 5.43 -7.50
N LEU A 170 5.73 4.64 -8.59
CA LEU A 170 6.93 4.20 -9.30
C LEU A 170 7.76 5.39 -9.78
N GLU A 171 7.15 6.37 -10.42
CA GLU A 171 7.85 7.54 -10.96
C GLU A 171 8.38 8.48 -9.86
N THR A 172 7.68 8.55 -8.72
CA THR A 172 8.06 9.46 -7.62
C THR A 172 9.12 8.86 -6.70
N LEU A 173 9.00 7.56 -6.36
CA LEU A 173 9.81 6.88 -5.35
C LEU A 173 10.68 5.74 -5.90
N ASN A 174 10.57 5.42 -7.18
CA ASN A 174 11.18 4.24 -7.81
C ASN A 174 10.84 2.93 -7.07
N LYS A 175 9.54 2.78 -6.67
CA LYS A 175 9.04 1.61 -5.95
C LYS A 175 7.87 0.96 -6.66
N THR A 176 7.95 -0.35 -6.82
CA THR A 176 6.81 -1.20 -7.22
C THR A 176 5.92 -1.46 -6.00
N VAL A 177 4.61 -1.46 -6.19
CA VAL A 177 3.67 -1.54 -5.07
C VAL A 177 2.45 -2.39 -5.40
N SER A 178 1.95 -3.10 -4.41
CA SER A 178 0.69 -3.85 -4.46
C SER A 178 -0.52 -2.95 -4.21
N SER A 179 -1.74 -3.43 -4.51
CA SER A 179 -2.98 -2.71 -4.19
C SER A 179 -3.12 -2.54 -2.68
N GLY A 180 -3.44 -1.33 -2.24
CA GLY A 180 -3.58 -0.99 -0.83
C GLY A 180 -2.27 -0.82 -0.07
N GLU A 181 -1.12 -1.08 -0.66
CA GLU A 181 0.17 -0.93 0.01
C GLU A 181 0.40 0.52 0.46
N ILE A 182 0.79 0.67 1.73
CA ILE A 182 1.12 1.94 2.39
C ILE A 182 2.63 2.14 2.28
N VAL A 183 3.07 3.09 1.47
CA VAL A 183 4.48 3.42 1.24
C VAL A 183 4.83 4.71 1.96
N ILE A 184 5.87 4.68 2.77
CA ILE A 184 6.27 5.77 3.65
C ILE A 184 7.56 6.40 3.11
N ALA A 185 7.55 7.70 2.94
CA ALA A 185 8.71 8.50 2.56
C ALA A 185 8.92 9.68 3.53
N ASP A 186 10.14 10.19 3.57
CA ASP A 186 10.43 11.46 4.22
C ASP A 186 10.06 12.67 3.31
N LYS A 187 10.26 13.90 3.80
CA LYS A 187 10.00 15.13 3.04
C LYS A 187 10.91 15.32 1.82
N ASN A 188 12.01 14.59 1.74
CA ASN A 188 12.92 14.58 0.60
C ASN A 188 12.61 13.45 -0.39
N LEU A 189 11.48 12.72 -0.18
CA LEU A 189 11.07 11.56 -0.96
C LEU A 189 12.00 10.35 -0.85
N ASN A 190 12.83 10.28 0.21
CA ASN A 190 13.57 9.07 0.50
C ASN A 190 12.62 8.01 1.06
N PHE A 191 12.64 6.82 0.47
CA PHE A 191 11.84 5.68 0.92
C PHE A 191 12.28 5.25 2.33
N ILE A 192 11.32 5.10 3.23
CA ILE A 192 11.53 4.67 4.61
C ILE A 192 11.11 3.21 4.82
N GLY A 193 10.03 2.80 4.20
CA GLY A 193 9.46 1.46 4.29
C GLY A 193 8.05 1.37 3.73
N SER A 194 7.49 0.16 3.70
CA SER A 194 6.10 -0.05 3.32
C SER A 194 5.40 -1.07 4.22
N ILE A 195 4.07 -0.99 4.29
CA ILE A 195 3.21 -1.85 5.09
C ILE A 195 2.14 -2.45 4.18
N THR A 196 2.03 -3.78 4.17
CA THR A 196 1.03 -4.53 3.42
C THR A 196 0.05 -5.26 4.33
N ASP A 197 0.50 -5.61 5.54
CA ASP A 197 -0.26 -6.35 6.55
C ASP A 197 -0.70 -5.37 7.66
N TYR A 198 -1.97 -5.01 7.62
CA TYR A 198 -2.62 -4.07 8.54
C TYR A 198 -4.02 -4.52 8.93
#